data_9a7b7aa2f3f49a0638115bb6fa096549
#
_entry.id   9a7b7aa2f3f49a0638115bb6fa096549
#
_cell.length_a   1.000
_cell.length_b   1.000
_cell.length_c   1.000
_cell.angle_alpha   90.00
_cell.angle_beta   90.00
_cell.angle_gamma   90.00
#
_symmetry.space_group_name_H-M   'P 1'
#
loop_
_entity.id
_entity.type
_entity.pdbx_description
1 polymer ?
#
loop_
_entity_poly.entity_id
_entity_poly.type
_entity_poly.pdbx_seq_one_letter_code
_entity_poly.pdbx_strand_id
1 'polypeptide(L)'
;MSIVAPSIGMTVAGINFSNVLMNASGAFNALLFNQLAPLSETLGGIVTKTVTREALAGNPQGRTVELPGIGMLNSIGLQNPGLLYTLEKDIPALKAFGLPVILSISAHSSADFAYMAEFALSHVNGGLIEALELNLSCPNVEKGGVHFGSAADSVREALRAVTSVCKKPVFAKLTPNVGDIVSIGGAAIDGGAAGLTAINTVLGAAIDIRRKKPSLPRVSAGYSGPGIKPIALHAIWNLHKHFPETPILGVGGVSSADDVLEFLMAGASMVQVGTICFREPLIFKQITEQLQAYCQSEGITSIAELQGCAH
;
A
#
# COMPACT_ATOMS: atom_id res chain seq x y z
N MET A 1 -32.66 -14.16 19.50
CA MET A 1 -31.39 -14.62 18.92
C MET A 1 -30.40 -13.48 19.07
N SER A 2 -29.29 -13.66 19.77
CA SER A 2 -28.22 -12.67 19.80
C SER A 2 -27.64 -12.56 18.38
N ILE A 3 -27.80 -11.41 17.74
CA ILE A 3 -27.19 -11.12 16.45
C ILE A 3 -25.68 -11.06 16.72
N VAL A 4 -24.93 -12.05 16.22
CA VAL A 4 -23.48 -12.03 16.25
C VAL A 4 -23.03 -10.93 15.30
N ALA A 5 -22.18 -10.02 15.76
CA ALA A 5 -21.65 -8.97 14.91
C ALA A 5 -20.85 -9.59 13.74
N PRO A 6 -21.02 -9.09 12.50
CA PRO A 6 -20.30 -9.62 11.35
C PRO A 6 -18.79 -9.43 11.50
N SER A 7 -18.02 -10.42 11.05
CA SER A 7 -16.57 -10.31 10.99
C SER A 7 -16.18 -9.46 9.79
N ILE A 8 -15.44 -8.36 10.04
CA ILE A 8 -14.83 -7.54 8.98
C ILE A 8 -13.31 -7.78 8.86
N GLY A 9 -12.81 -8.83 9.50
CA GLY A 9 -11.41 -9.25 9.44
C GLY A 9 -11.15 -10.25 8.33
N MET A 10 -9.85 -10.48 8.07
CA MET A 10 -9.39 -11.44 7.05
C MET A 10 -8.03 -12.02 7.43
N THR A 11 -7.76 -13.26 7.03
CA THR A 11 -6.42 -13.86 7.11
C THR A 11 -5.75 -13.77 5.75
N VAL A 12 -4.60 -13.10 5.69
CA VAL A 12 -3.86 -12.86 4.44
C VAL A 12 -2.40 -13.28 4.63
N ALA A 13 -1.89 -14.15 3.77
CA ALA A 13 -0.53 -14.68 3.85
C ALA A 13 -0.14 -15.19 5.27
N GLY A 14 -1.10 -15.82 5.98
CA GLY A 14 -0.91 -16.34 7.33
C GLY A 14 -0.98 -15.29 8.46
N ILE A 15 -1.24 -14.03 8.14
CA ILE A 15 -1.41 -12.94 9.10
C ILE A 15 -2.90 -12.68 9.33
N ASN A 16 -3.33 -12.65 10.59
CA ASN A 16 -4.70 -12.32 10.94
C ASN A 16 -4.89 -10.81 11.10
N PHE A 17 -5.80 -10.26 10.32
CA PHE A 17 -6.20 -8.85 10.37
C PHE A 17 -7.63 -8.76 10.92
N SER A 18 -7.83 -7.97 11.96
CA SER A 18 -9.17 -7.78 12.60
C SER A 18 -10.14 -6.96 11.74
N ASN A 19 -9.65 -6.27 10.73
CA ASN A 19 -10.39 -5.43 9.80
C ASN A 19 -9.71 -5.51 8.42
N VAL A 20 -10.48 -5.42 7.33
CA VAL A 20 -9.94 -5.41 5.96
C VAL A 20 -9.24 -4.10 5.59
N LEU A 21 -9.33 -3.07 6.44
CA LEU A 21 -8.75 -1.76 6.18
C LEU A 21 -7.31 -1.65 6.68
N MET A 22 -6.49 -0.98 5.89
CA MET A 22 -5.14 -0.56 6.23
C MET A 22 -4.90 0.87 5.73
N ASN A 23 -3.89 1.55 6.28
CA ASN A 23 -3.39 2.77 5.65
C ASN A 23 -2.51 2.44 4.43
N ALA A 24 -2.55 3.29 3.40
CA ALA A 24 -1.55 3.26 2.34
C ALA A 24 -0.22 3.84 2.83
N SER A 25 0.91 3.23 2.42
CA SER A 25 2.24 3.73 2.77
C SER A 25 2.41 5.21 2.40
N GLY A 26 2.85 6.01 3.38
CA GLY A 26 3.20 7.43 3.18
C GLY A 26 2.05 8.42 3.21
N ALA A 27 0.81 7.98 3.43
CA ALA A 27 -0.38 8.85 3.51
C ALA A 27 -0.95 8.96 4.94
N PHE A 28 -0.18 8.56 5.97
CA PHE A 28 -0.73 8.34 7.29
C PHE A 28 0.28 8.69 8.40
N ASN A 29 -0.21 9.33 9.47
CA ASN A 29 0.50 9.53 10.72
C ASN A 29 -0.25 8.81 11.84
N ALA A 30 0.19 7.60 12.18
CA ALA A 30 -0.48 6.74 13.13
C ALA A 30 -0.69 7.40 14.51
N LEU A 31 0.29 8.16 15.00
CA LEU A 31 0.20 8.81 16.31
C LEU A 31 -0.92 9.85 16.33
N LEU A 32 -1.03 10.66 15.27
CA LEU A 32 -2.08 11.67 15.15
C LEU A 32 -3.47 11.02 15.01
N PHE A 33 -3.60 10.04 14.13
CA PHE A 33 -4.89 9.39 13.87
C PHE A 33 -5.39 8.61 15.09
N ASN A 34 -4.50 7.97 15.86
CA ASN A 34 -4.89 7.28 17.08
C ASN A 34 -5.44 8.21 18.18
N GLN A 35 -5.06 9.49 18.16
CA GLN A 35 -5.66 10.48 19.05
C GLN A 35 -7.11 10.84 18.67
N LEU A 36 -7.47 10.68 17.40
CA LEU A 36 -8.81 10.97 16.89
C LEU A 36 -9.76 9.78 17.04
N ALA A 37 -9.26 8.57 16.80
CA ALA A 37 -9.98 7.31 17.00
C ALA A 37 -8.97 6.18 17.22
N PRO A 38 -9.23 5.22 18.15
CA PRO A 38 -8.33 4.09 18.39
C PRO A 38 -8.09 3.31 17.09
N LEU A 39 -6.82 3.18 16.67
CA LEU A 39 -6.49 2.50 15.43
C LEU A 39 -6.83 1.00 15.46
N SER A 40 -6.72 0.37 16.62
CA SER A 40 -7.10 -1.04 16.83
C SER A 40 -8.59 -1.34 16.55
N GLU A 41 -9.45 -0.32 16.59
CA GLU A 41 -10.87 -0.46 16.32
C GLU A 41 -11.22 -0.15 14.85
N THR A 42 -10.31 0.49 14.11
CA THR A 42 -10.59 1.05 12.79
C THR A 42 -9.72 0.49 11.68
N LEU A 43 -8.60 -0.15 12.01
CA LEU A 43 -7.68 -0.77 11.08
C LEU A 43 -7.41 -2.23 11.43
N GLY A 44 -7.13 -3.05 10.43
CA GLY A 44 -6.62 -4.41 10.61
C GLY A 44 -5.10 -4.47 10.69
N GLY A 45 -4.40 -3.50 10.09
CA GLY A 45 -2.94 -3.44 10.08
C GLY A 45 -2.41 -2.09 9.64
N ILE A 46 -1.12 -1.89 9.85
CA ILE A 46 -0.43 -0.62 9.54
C ILE A 46 0.72 -0.88 8.58
N VAL A 47 0.78 -0.11 7.49
CA VAL A 47 1.93 -0.05 6.58
C VAL A 47 2.77 1.18 6.91
N THR A 48 4.06 0.99 7.13
CA THR A 48 4.97 2.11 7.43
C THR A 48 5.11 3.05 6.23
N LYS A 49 5.61 4.25 6.46
CA LYS A 49 6.20 5.05 5.38
C LYS A 49 7.30 4.22 4.71
N THR A 50 7.32 4.19 3.37
CA THR A 50 8.43 3.54 2.65
C THR A 50 9.75 4.17 3.06
N VAL A 51 10.70 3.33 3.48
CA VAL A 51 12.03 3.75 3.88
C VAL A 51 13.09 3.22 2.93
N THR A 52 14.20 3.93 2.88
CA THR A 52 15.44 3.54 2.21
C THR A 52 16.50 3.19 3.26
N ARG A 53 17.61 2.59 2.83
CA ARG A 53 18.70 2.23 3.72
C ARG A 53 19.15 3.43 4.56
N GLU A 54 19.47 4.53 3.89
CA GLU A 54 19.80 5.80 4.52
C GLU A 54 18.60 6.77 4.48
N ALA A 55 18.61 7.76 5.36
CA ALA A 55 17.61 8.83 5.36
C ALA A 55 17.64 9.65 4.08
N LEU A 56 16.48 10.02 3.56
CA LEU A 56 16.33 10.92 2.41
C LEU A 56 15.55 12.16 2.78
N ALA A 57 16.10 13.33 2.45
CA ALA A 57 15.43 14.63 2.63
C ALA A 57 14.23 14.82 1.69
N GLY A 58 14.19 14.06 0.59
CA GLY A 58 13.19 14.21 -0.46
C GLY A 58 13.43 15.46 -1.33
N ASN A 59 12.42 15.77 -2.15
CA ASN A 59 12.45 16.93 -3.03
C ASN A 59 12.21 18.24 -2.25
N PRO A 60 12.63 19.41 -2.77
CA PRO A 60 12.35 20.72 -2.19
C PRO A 60 10.84 20.98 -1.98
N GLN A 61 10.50 21.97 -1.16
CA GLN A 61 9.14 22.40 -0.88
C GLN A 61 8.37 22.79 -2.17
N GLY A 62 7.01 22.78 -2.08
CA GLY A 62 6.14 22.95 -3.25
C GLY A 62 5.96 21.63 -4.03
N ARG A 63 6.02 20.51 -3.35
CA ARG A 63 6.04 19.15 -3.91
C ARG A 63 4.69 18.41 -3.87
N THR A 64 3.63 19.12 -3.53
CA THR A 64 2.24 18.63 -3.58
C THR A 64 1.31 19.67 -4.17
N VAL A 65 0.33 19.22 -4.96
CA VAL A 65 -0.75 20.07 -5.52
C VAL A 65 -2.05 19.31 -5.39
N GLU A 66 -3.03 19.92 -4.74
CA GLU A 66 -4.39 19.41 -4.74
C GLU A 66 -5.08 19.69 -6.08
N LEU A 67 -5.78 18.68 -6.59
CA LEU A 67 -6.65 18.77 -7.75
C LEU A 67 -8.10 18.66 -7.25
N PRO A 68 -8.84 19.77 -7.12
CA PRO A 68 -10.13 19.77 -6.46
C PRO A 68 -11.11 18.73 -7.02
N GLY A 69 -11.68 17.91 -6.14
CA GLY A 69 -12.66 16.88 -6.47
C GLY A 69 -12.13 15.60 -7.08
N ILE A 70 -10.88 15.56 -7.53
CA ILE A 70 -10.31 14.38 -8.23
C ILE A 70 -9.06 13.79 -7.59
N GLY A 71 -8.39 14.52 -6.68
CA GLY A 71 -7.23 13.99 -5.96
C GLY A 71 -6.08 14.96 -5.80
N MET A 72 -4.85 14.46 -5.83
CA MET A 72 -3.65 15.27 -5.70
C MET A 72 -2.48 14.74 -6.53
N LEU A 73 -1.58 15.65 -6.87
CA LEU A 73 -0.25 15.33 -7.41
C LEU A 73 0.79 15.46 -6.30
N ASN A 74 1.74 14.54 -6.28
CA ASN A 74 2.87 14.61 -5.37
C ASN A 74 4.20 14.29 -6.07
N SER A 75 5.25 14.94 -5.63
CA SER A 75 6.65 14.70 -6.00
C SER A 75 7.51 14.77 -4.74
N ILE A 76 7.24 13.90 -3.77
CA ILE A 76 7.87 13.91 -2.43
C ILE A 76 9.35 13.55 -2.50
N GLY A 77 9.75 12.65 -3.41
CA GLY A 77 11.13 12.17 -3.52
C GLY A 77 11.54 11.23 -2.39
N LEU A 78 10.61 10.37 -1.96
CA LEU A 78 10.82 9.34 -0.93
C LEU A 78 11.40 9.89 0.40
N GLN A 79 11.04 11.11 0.82
CA GLN A 79 11.43 11.62 2.13
C GLN A 79 11.15 10.58 3.22
N ASN A 80 12.17 10.17 3.97
CA ASN A 80 12.06 9.19 5.03
C ASN A 80 13.25 9.29 6.00
N PRO A 81 13.14 8.79 7.25
CA PRO A 81 14.20 8.88 8.26
C PRO A 81 15.28 7.81 8.14
N GLY A 82 15.20 6.89 7.17
CA GLY A 82 16.09 5.74 7.03
C GLY A 82 15.64 4.50 7.81
N LEU A 83 16.17 3.35 7.39
CA LEU A 83 15.77 2.05 7.92
C LEU A 83 16.04 1.91 9.42
N LEU A 84 17.25 2.27 9.88
CA LEU A 84 17.64 2.12 11.30
C LEU A 84 16.72 2.92 12.23
N TYR A 85 16.46 4.20 11.92
CA TYR A 85 15.55 5.03 12.71
C TYR A 85 14.15 4.39 12.79
N THR A 86 13.64 3.92 11.66
CA THR A 86 12.32 3.29 11.61
C THR A 86 12.27 2.04 12.48
N LEU A 87 13.31 1.20 12.45
CA LEU A 87 13.39 0.00 13.30
C LEU A 87 13.45 0.34 14.79
N GLU A 88 14.19 1.38 15.17
CA GLU A 88 14.39 1.75 16.57
C GLU A 88 13.24 2.56 17.17
N LYS A 89 12.54 3.37 16.36
CA LYS A 89 11.55 4.35 16.84
C LYS A 89 10.14 4.04 16.34
N ASP A 90 9.96 3.92 15.01
CA ASP A 90 8.62 3.85 14.44
C ASP A 90 7.99 2.46 14.68
N ILE A 91 8.73 1.36 14.45
CA ILE A 91 8.19 0.00 14.59
C ILE A 91 7.68 -0.28 16.01
N PRO A 92 8.45 -0.02 17.09
CA PRO A 92 7.93 -0.21 18.46
C PRO A 92 6.72 0.67 18.77
N ALA A 93 6.72 1.93 18.30
CA ALA A 93 5.60 2.85 18.51
C ALA A 93 4.32 2.39 17.78
N LEU A 94 4.45 1.90 16.54
CA LEU A 94 3.32 1.37 15.77
C LEU A 94 2.80 0.06 16.37
N LYS A 95 3.69 -0.82 16.83
CA LYS A 95 3.30 -2.09 17.44
C LYS A 95 2.53 -1.91 18.77
N ALA A 96 2.75 -0.81 19.47
CA ALA A 96 2.01 -0.46 20.67
C ALA A 96 0.49 -0.30 20.45
N PHE A 97 0.03 -0.11 19.21
CA PHE A 97 -1.40 -0.11 18.86
C PHE A 97 -2.02 -1.51 18.80
N GLY A 98 -1.23 -2.59 18.96
CA GLY A 98 -1.72 -3.96 18.94
C GLY A 98 -2.04 -4.51 17.54
N LEU A 99 -1.64 -3.80 16.49
CA LEU A 99 -1.91 -4.17 15.09
C LEU A 99 -0.71 -4.85 14.42
N PRO A 100 -0.94 -5.71 13.40
CA PRO A 100 0.10 -6.14 12.48
C PRO A 100 0.77 -4.95 11.80
N VAL A 101 2.12 -4.97 11.73
CA VAL A 101 2.93 -3.93 11.11
C VAL A 101 3.64 -4.48 9.88
N ILE A 102 3.42 -3.85 8.73
CA ILE A 102 4.09 -4.15 7.46
C ILE A 102 5.14 -3.07 7.22
N LEU A 103 6.41 -3.48 7.13
CA LEU A 103 7.51 -2.56 6.83
C LEU A 103 7.62 -2.36 5.30
N SER A 104 7.38 -1.14 4.84
CA SER A 104 7.55 -0.77 3.43
C SER A 104 8.97 -0.28 3.18
N ILE A 105 9.68 -0.94 2.25
CA ILE A 105 11.08 -0.64 1.88
C ILE A 105 11.22 -0.34 0.39
N SER A 106 12.21 0.49 0.03
CA SER A 106 12.58 0.75 -1.34
C SER A 106 14.09 0.86 -1.48
N ALA A 107 14.64 0.33 -2.56
CA ALA A 107 16.07 0.33 -2.84
C ALA A 107 16.35 0.60 -4.32
N HIS A 108 17.62 0.77 -4.66
CA HIS A 108 18.09 1.04 -6.02
C HIS A 108 18.76 -0.16 -6.70
N SER A 109 18.94 -1.26 -5.96
CA SER A 109 19.45 -2.54 -6.46
C SER A 109 18.76 -3.72 -5.77
N SER A 110 18.77 -4.89 -6.40
CA SER A 110 18.25 -6.12 -5.81
C SER A 110 19.05 -6.53 -4.56
N ALA A 111 20.36 -6.28 -4.56
CA ALA A 111 21.23 -6.53 -3.42
C ALA A 111 20.89 -5.61 -2.22
N ASP A 112 20.59 -4.33 -2.47
CA ASP A 112 20.18 -3.41 -1.41
C ASP A 112 18.80 -3.79 -0.83
N PHE A 113 17.86 -4.24 -1.65
CA PHE A 113 16.59 -4.79 -1.15
C PHE A 113 16.81 -5.98 -0.21
N ALA A 114 17.66 -6.94 -0.60
CA ALA A 114 18.00 -8.10 0.22
C ALA A 114 18.70 -7.69 1.52
N TYR A 115 19.69 -6.79 1.44
CA TYR A 115 20.39 -6.26 2.62
C TYR A 115 19.40 -5.60 3.59
N MET A 116 18.50 -4.74 3.11
CA MET A 116 17.52 -4.06 3.96
C MET A 116 16.56 -5.04 4.63
N ALA A 117 16.12 -6.08 3.91
CA ALA A 117 15.25 -7.12 4.46
C ALA A 117 15.97 -7.92 5.56
N GLU A 118 17.17 -8.38 5.30
CA GLU A 118 17.99 -9.14 6.27
C GLU A 118 18.30 -8.30 7.50
N PHE A 119 18.76 -7.07 7.31
CA PHE A 119 19.06 -6.14 8.39
C PHE A 119 17.82 -5.86 9.26
N ALA A 120 16.66 -5.58 8.63
CA ALA A 120 15.42 -5.31 9.35
C ALA A 120 14.99 -6.51 10.22
N LEU A 121 15.06 -7.74 9.69
CA LEU A 121 14.59 -8.92 10.39
C LEU A 121 15.58 -9.45 11.43
N SER A 122 16.87 -9.18 11.27
CA SER A 122 17.90 -9.50 12.27
C SER A 122 17.99 -8.47 13.40
N HIS A 123 17.41 -7.27 13.22
CA HIS A 123 17.37 -6.25 14.26
C HIS A 123 16.55 -6.70 15.47
N VAL A 124 16.87 -6.21 16.67
CA VAL A 124 16.17 -6.55 17.92
C VAL A 124 14.64 -6.37 17.83
N ASN A 125 14.18 -5.39 17.09
CA ASN A 125 12.76 -5.11 16.83
C ASN A 125 12.21 -5.82 15.57
N GLY A 126 13.02 -6.62 14.86
CA GLY A 126 12.59 -7.33 13.65
C GLY A 126 11.45 -8.33 13.88
N GLY A 127 11.37 -8.86 15.11
CA GLY A 127 10.25 -9.70 15.54
C GLY A 127 8.88 -9.00 15.51
N LEU A 128 8.86 -7.67 15.61
CA LEU A 128 7.62 -6.85 15.62
C LEU A 128 7.05 -6.58 14.22
N ILE A 129 7.78 -6.92 13.16
CA ILE A 129 7.36 -6.77 11.77
C ILE A 129 6.68 -8.07 11.35
N GLU A 130 5.46 -8.02 10.84
CA GLU A 130 4.72 -9.20 10.35
C GLU A 130 5.02 -9.51 8.89
N ALA A 131 5.22 -8.49 8.04
CA ALA A 131 5.50 -8.64 6.62
C ALA A 131 6.35 -7.49 6.08
N LEU A 132 6.90 -7.67 4.87
CA LEU A 132 7.54 -6.61 4.10
C LEU A 132 6.66 -6.20 2.92
N GLU A 133 6.65 -4.91 2.57
CA GLU A 133 6.12 -4.39 1.31
C GLU A 133 7.28 -3.79 0.50
N LEU A 134 7.59 -4.37 -0.68
CA LEU A 134 8.61 -3.83 -1.57
C LEU A 134 7.99 -2.77 -2.48
N ASN A 135 8.35 -1.51 -2.27
CA ASN A 135 7.97 -0.42 -3.16
C ASN A 135 8.90 -0.40 -4.37
N LEU A 136 8.43 -0.97 -5.48
CA LEU A 136 9.19 -1.16 -6.72
C LEU A 136 9.18 0.08 -7.64
N SER A 137 8.73 1.24 -7.16
CA SER A 137 8.66 2.47 -7.96
C SER A 137 9.97 3.24 -8.06
N CYS A 138 11.05 2.79 -7.40
CA CYS A 138 12.38 3.39 -7.51
C CYS A 138 13.09 3.02 -8.82
N PRO A 139 13.96 3.90 -9.35
CA PRO A 139 14.81 3.56 -10.47
C PRO A 139 15.84 2.49 -10.07
N ASN A 140 16.04 1.51 -10.95
CA ASN A 140 17.10 0.50 -10.83
C ASN A 140 18.40 1.08 -11.39
N VAL A 141 19.36 1.39 -10.52
CA VAL A 141 20.64 1.97 -10.91
C VAL A 141 21.48 0.99 -11.74
N GLU A 142 21.41 -0.31 -11.44
CA GLU A 142 22.14 -1.37 -12.16
C GLU A 142 21.66 -1.52 -13.61
N LYS A 143 20.40 -1.13 -13.92
CA LYS A 143 19.81 -1.20 -15.25
C LYS A 143 19.55 0.20 -15.86
N GLY A 144 20.46 1.16 -15.60
CA GLY A 144 20.43 2.47 -16.24
C GLY A 144 19.30 3.40 -15.79
N GLY A 145 18.74 3.20 -14.59
CA GLY A 145 17.71 4.09 -14.03
C GLY A 145 16.26 3.75 -14.45
N VAL A 146 16.03 2.64 -15.14
CA VAL A 146 14.67 2.13 -15.40
C VAL A 146 14.04 1.73 -14.08
N HIS A 147 12.76 2.10 -13.86
CA HIS A 147 12.07 1.73 -12.62
C HIS A 147 11.95 0.21 -12.47
N PHE A 148 12.21 -0.32 -11.27
CA PHE A 148 12.10 -1.76 -10.98
C PHE A 148 10.76 -2.32 -11.45
N GLY A 149 9.66 -1.67 -11.08
CA GLY A 149 8.31 -2.10 -11.38
C GLY A 149 7.90 -2.04 -12.86
N SER A 150 8.74 -1.53 -13.75
CA SER A 150 8.42 -1.44 -15.19
C SER A 150 8.97 -2.61 -16.03
N ALA A 151 9.78 -3.50 -15.44
CA ALA A 151 10.37 -4.65 -16.13
C ALA A 151 10.20 -5.93 -15.29
N ALA A 152 9.55 -6.94 -15.87
CA ALA A 152 9.24 -8.20 -15.20
C ALA A 152 10.49 -8.88 -14.59
N ASP A 153 11.61 -8.91 -15.32
CA ASP A 153 12.84 -9.51 -14.83
C ASP A 153 13.43 -8.78 -13.63
N SER A 154 13.38 -7.44 -13.61
CA SER A 154 13.84 -6.65 -12.46
C SER A 154 12.98 -6.89 -11.21
N VAL A 155 11.66 -7.02 -11.39
CA VAL A 155 10.73 -7.37 -10.31
C VAL A 155 11.06 -8.75 -9.77
N ARG A 156 11.19 -9.75 -10.64
CA ARG A 156 11.52 -11.14 -10.25
C ARG A 156 12.84 -11.21 -9.50
N GLU A 157 13.88 -10.55 -9.98
CA GLU A 157 15.21 -10.51 -9.34
C GLU A 157 15.14 -9.86 -7.94
N ALA A 158 14.47 -8.72 -7.80
CA ALA A 158 14.31 -8.05 -6.50
C ALA A 158 13.57 -8.94 -5.49
N LEU A 159 12.44 -9.55 -5.92
CA LEU A 159 11.69 -10.45 -5.05
C LEU A 159 12.52 -11.68 -4.65
N ARG A 160 13.19 -12.36 -5.59
CA ARG A 160 14.07 -13.51 -5.29
C ARG A 160 15.18 -13.14 -4.32
N ALA A 161 15.80 -11.99 -4.50
CA ALA A 161 16.86 -11.52 -3.61
C ALA A 161 16.34 -11.36 -2.18
N VAL A 162 15.16 -10.77 -2.00
CA VAL A 162 14.55 -10.59 -0.68
C VAL A 162 14.05 -11.91 -0.09
N THR A 163 13.32 -12.71 -0.85
CA THR A 163 12.73 -13.96 -0.36
C THR A 163 13.77 -15.03 -0.03
N SER A 164 14.98 -14.93 -0.59
CA SER A 164 16.10 -15.80 -0.22
C SER A 164 16.61 -15.57 1.20
N VAL A 165 16.44 -14.36 1.74
CA VAL A 165 16.93 -13.97 3.09
C VAL A 165 15.77 -13.71 4.08
N CYS A 166 14.54 -13.54 3.58
CA CYS A 166 13.35 -13.20 4.37
C CYS A 166 12.38 -14.38 4.41
N LYS A 167 12.05 -14.86 5.63
CA LYS A 167 11.03 -15.90 5.83
C LYS A 167 9.63 -15.36 6.14
N LYS A 168 9.49 -14.06 6.33
CA LYS A 168 8.19 -13.42 6.52
C LYS A 168 7.53 -13.15 5.17
N PRO A 169 6.19 -13.01 5.12
CA PRO A 169 5.50 -12.65 3.89
C PRO A 169 6.06 -11.38 3.26
N VAL A 170 6.23 -11.39 1.94
CA VAL A 170 6.72 -10.25 1.15
C VAL A 170 5.65 -9.88 0.13
N PHE A 171 5.15 -8.64 0.19
CA PHE A 171 4.22 -8.09 -0.76
C PHE A 171 4.95 -7.22 -1.79
N ALA A 172 4.61 -7.39 -3.07
CA ALA A 172 5.15 -6.57 -4.15
C ALA A 172 4.20 -5.42 -4.47
N LYS A 173 4.62 -4.16 -4.25
CA LYS A 173 3.79 -2.99 -4.60
C LYS A 173 4.03 -2.57 -6.03
N LEU A 174 3.01 -2.81 -6.86
CA LEU A 174 3.03 -2.65 -8.30
C LEU A 174 2.71 -1.21 -8.73
N THR A 175 3.41 -0.76 -9.77
CA THR A 175 3.06 0.50 -10.45
C THR A 175 2.02 0.25 -11.54
N PRO A 176 1.03 1.14 -11.71
CA PRO A 176 0.10 1.07 -12.84
C PRO A 176 0.68 1.60 -14.15
N ASN A 177 1.88 2.20 -14.09
CA ASN A 177 2.50 2.89 -15.22
C ASN A 177 3.27 1.91 -16.12
N VAL A 178 2.60 0.83 -16.52
CA VAL A 178 3.12 -0.26 -17.35
C VAL A 178 2.09 -0.66 -18.39
N GLY A 179 2.54 -1.29 -19.46
CA GLY A 179 1.63 -1.78 -20.52
C GLY A 179 0.86 -3.04 -20.11
N ASP A 180 1.43 -3.87 -19.22
CA ASP A 180 0.84 -5.14 -18.79
C ASP A 180 1.19 -5.39 -17.30
N ILE A 181 0.25 -5.05 -16.42
CA ILE A 181 0.40 -5.26 -14.98
C ILE A 181 0.32 -6.74 -14.58
N VAL A 182 -0.33 -7.58 -15.38
CA VAL A 182 -0.43 -9.03 -15.14
C VAL A 182 0.93 -9.69 -15.30
N SER A 183 1.67 -9.34 -16.35
CA SER A 183 3.05 -9.81 -16.56
C SER A 183 3.96 -9.41 -15.39
N ILE A 184 3.83 -8.17 -14.88
CA ILE A 184 4.60 -7.69 -13.73
C ILE A 184 4.21 -8.43 -12.44
N GLY A 185 2.90 -8.63 -12.22
CA GLY A 185 2.37 -9.39 -11.09
C GLY A 185 2.86 -10.84 -11.08
N GLY A 186 2.81 -11.51 -12.25
CA GLY A 186 3.33 -12.87 -12.43
C GLY A 186 4.82 -12.96 -12.12
N ALA A 187 5.62 -11.99 -12.58
CA ALA A 187 7.04 -11.94 -12.25
C ALA A 187 7.31 -11.76 -10.74
N ALA A 188 6.48 -11.00 -10.05
CA ALA A 188 6.57 -10.87 -8.59
C ALA A 188 6.27 -12.21 -7.88
N ILE A 189 5.23 -12.92 -8.31
CA ILE A 189 4.86 -14.24 -7.78
C ILE A 189 5.97 -15.26 -8.05
N ASP A 190 6.50 -15.29 -9.28
CA ASP A 190 7.65 -16.12 -9.66
C ASP A 190 8.91 -15.83 -8.83
N GLY A 191 9.01 -14.59 -8.34
CA GLY A 191 10.06 -14.15 -7.42
C GLY A 191 9.84 -14.56 -5.97
N GLY A 192 8.68 -15.15 -5.64
CA GLY A 192 8.31 -15.61 -4.29
C GLY A 192 7.51 -14.61 -3.48
N ALA A 193 6.87 -13.61 -4.12
CA ALA A 193 5.96 -12.73 -3.40
C ALA A 193 4.79 -13.51 -2.80
N ALA A 194 4.48 -13.27 -1.53
CA ALA A 194 3.34 -13.87 -0.83
C ALA A 194 2.02 -13.17 -1.19
N GLY A 195 2.08 -12.03 -1.85
CA GLY A 195 0.94 -11.26 -2.33
C GLY A 195 1.38 -10.01 -3.08
N LEU A 196 0.41 -9.32 -3.64
CA LEU A 196 0.60 -8.10 -4.43
C LEU A 196 -0.06 -6.91 -3.73
N THR A 197 0.52 -5.73 -3.84
CA THR A 197 -0.15 -4.47 -3.50
C THR A 197 -0.41 -3.70 -4.81
N ALA A 198 -1.66 -3.46 -5.17
CA ALA A 198 -2.04 -2.80 -6.41
C ALA A 198 -3.05 -1.67 -6.13
N ILE A 199 -2.72 -0.44 -6.47
CA ILE A 199 -1.62 0.07 -7.28
C ILE A 199 -0.83 1.20 -6.57
N ASN A 200 0.36 1.51 -7.03
CA ASN A 200 1.03 2.77 -6.71
C ASN A 200 0.37 3.94 -7.49
N THR A 201 0.89 5.15 -7.35
CA THR A 201 0.36 6.35 -8.03
C THR A 201 0.47 6.27 -9.55
N VAL A 202 -0.50 6.84 -10.25
CA VAL A 202 -0.47 7.04 -11.70
C VAL A 202 0.39 8.26 -12.01
N LEU A 203 1.14 8.24 -13.12
CA LEU A 203 1.86 9.43 -13.57
C LEU A 203 0.89 10.50 -14.06
N GLY A 204 1.06 11.73 -13.59
CA GLY A 204 0.24 12.85 -13.95
C GLY A 204 1.03 14.17 -13.97
N ALA A 205 0.40 15.22 -14.49
CA ALA A 205 0.96 16.57 -14.51
C ALA A 205 -0.16 17.61 -14.33
N ALA A 206 0.21 18.78 -13.84
CA ALA A 206 -0.65 19.96 -13.82
C ALA A 206 0.12 21.20 -14.23
N ILE A 207 -0.55 22.09 -14.98
CA ILE A 207 0.01 23.36 -15.45
C ILE A 207 -0.71 24.51 -14.74
N ASP A 208 0.08 25.38 -14.13
CA ASP A 208 -0.41 26.65 -13.64
C ASP A 208 -0.51 27.64 -14.82
N ILE A 209 -1.74 27.87 -15.27
CA ILE A 209 -2.01 28.71 -16.46
C ILE A 209 -1.62 30.19 -16.24
N ARG A 210 -1.66 30.67 -14.99
CA ARG A 210 -1.31 32.06 -14.66
C ARG A 210 0.20 32.25 -14.67
N ARG A 211 0.93 31.29 -14.09
CA ARG A 211 2.40 31.30 -14.07
C ARG A 211 3.01 30.79 -15.38
N LYS A 212 2.21 30.14 -16.26
CA LYS A 212 2.63 29.48 -17.51
C LYS A 212 3.80 28.49 -17.26
N LYS A 213 3.69 27.72 -16.19
CA LYS A 213 4.72 26.75 -15.73
C LYS A 213 4.04 25.52 -15.15
N PRO A 214 4.77 24.39 -15.04
CA PRO A 214 4.29 23.26 -14.25
C PRO A 214 3.95 23.69 -12.83
N SER A 215 2.86 23.11 -12.29
CA SER A 215 2.41 23.38 -10.90
C SER A 215 3.39 22.83 -9.85
N LEU A 216 4.14 21.81 -10.21
CA LEU A 216 5.22 21.23 -9.39
C LEU A 216 6.58 21.46 -10.06
N PRO A 217 7.68 21.49 -9.30
CA PRO A 217 9.04 21.63 -9.86
C PRO A 217 9.40 20.55 -10.89
N ARG A 218 8.88 19.34 -10.71
CA ARG A 218 8.94 18.25 -11.70
C ARG A 218 7.61 18.17 -12.44
N VAL A 219 7.64 18.13 -13.76
CA VAL A 219 6.43 18.02 -14.60
C VAL A 219 5.69 16.72 -14.29
N SER A 220 6.40 15.60 -14.26
CA SER A 220 5.83 14.29 -13.95
C SER A 220 5.80 14.06 -12.45
N ALA A 221 4.63 13.77 -11.92
CA ALA A 221 4.35 13.56 -10.51
C ALA A 221 3.41 12.36 -10.30
N GLY A 222 3.37 11.83 -9.09
CA GLY A 222 2.42 10.78 -8.74
C GLY A 222 1.03 11.38 -8.54
N TYR A 223 0.06 10.93 -9.33
CA TYR A 223 -1.36 11.26 -9.18
C TYR A 223 -2.06 10.21 -8.30
N SER A 224 -2.82 10.66 -7.31
CA SER A 224 -3.56 9.83 -6.35
C SER A 224 -4.88 10.47 -5.97
N GLY A 225 -5.78 9.71 -5.33
CA GLY A 225 -7.12 10.16 -4.93
C GLY A 225 -8.22 9.56 -5.80
N PRO A 226 -9.49 10.00 -5.65
CA PRO A 226 -10.66 9.35 -6.26
C PRO A 226 -10.56 9.13 -7.77
N GLY A 227 -9.88 10.01 -8.49
CA GLY A 227 -9.73 9.90 -9.95
C GLY A 227 -8.96 8.68 -10.45
N ILE A 228 -8.17 8.00 -9.60
CA ILE A 228 -7.48 6.77 -10.01
C ILE A 228 -8.23 5.48 -9.65
N LYS A 229 -9.38 5.54 -8.94
CA LYS A 229 -10.14 4.36 -8.52
C LYS A 229 -10.45 3.40 -9.67
N PRO A 230 -10.98 3.84 -10.83
CA PRO A 230 -11.26 2.93 -11.94
C PRO A 230 -10.01 2.21 -12.48
N ILE A 231 -8.84 2.86 -12.42
CA ILE A 231 -7.56 2.28 -12.86
C ILE A 231 -7.13 1.20 -11.86
N ALA A 232 -7.27 1.48 -10.55
CA ALA A 232 -6.95 0.52 -9.50
C ALA A 232 -7.87 -0.71 -9.56
N LEU A 233 -9.18 -0.52 -9.70
CA LEU A 233 -10.16 -1.61 -9.86
C LEU A 233 -9.84 -2.48 -11.07
N HIS A 234 -9.54 -1.88 -12.23
CA HIS A 234 -9.16 -2.62 -13.43
C HIS A 234 -7.89 -3.46 -13.22
N ALA A 235 -6.90 -2.90 -12.53
CA ALA A 235 -5.67 -3.62 -12.20
C ALA A 235 -5.95 -4.82 -11.27
N ILE A 236 -6.71 -4.60 -10.18
CA ILE A 236 -7.07 -5.65 -9.22
C ILE A 236 -7.87 -6.77 -9.89
N TRP A 237 -8.88 -6.40 -10.70
CA TRP A 237 -9.68 -7.35 -11.47
C TRP A 237 -8.82 -8.27 -12.33
N ASN A 238 -7.91 -7.68 -13.13
CA ASN A 238 -7.05 -8.47 -14.01
C ASN A 238 -6.06 -9.33 -13.22
N LEU A 239 -5.47 -8.81 -12.15
CA LEU A 239 -4.56 -9.58 -11.30
C LEU A 239 -5.30 -10.76 -10.65
N HIS A 240 -6.47 -10.55 -10.06
CA HIS A 240 -7.26 -11.62 -9.44
C HIS A 240 -7.71 -12.66 -10.46
N LYS A 241 -8.18 -12.24 -11.63
CA LYS A 241 -8.57 -13.15 -12.72
C LYS A 241 -7.44 -14.10 -13.15
N HIS A 242 -6.19 -13.63 -13.16
CA HIS A 242 -5.05 -14.44 -13.58
C HIS A 242 -4.38 -15.18 -12.41
N PHE A 243 -4.49 -14.66 -11.20
CA PHE A 243 -3.85 -15.18 -9.99
C PHE A 243 -4.84 -15.23 -8.81
N PRO A 244 -5.93 -16.04 -8.90
CA PRO A 244 -7.02 -16.03 -7.94
C PRO A 244 -6.58 -16.41 -6.51
N GLU A 245 -5.53 -17.23 -6.39
CA GLU A 245 -5.01 -17.68 -5.09
C GLU A 245 -4.01 -16.68 -4.47
N THR A 246 -3.59 -15.65 -5.23
CA THR A 246 -2.61 -14.68 -4.73
C THR A 246 -3.32 -13.54 -4.02
N PRO A 247 -3.04 -13.29 -2.73
CA PRO A 247 -3.62 -12.17 -2.02
C PRO A 247 -3.27 -10.82 -2.65
N ILE A 248 -4.26 -9.93 -2.75
CA ILE A 248 -4.09 -8.58 -3.28
C ILE A 248 -4.46 -7.56 -2.21
N LEU A 249 -3.51 -6.69 -1.84
CA LEU A 249 -3.77 -5.50 -1.04
C LEU A 249 -4.17 -4.38 -2.02
N GLY A 250 -5.48 -4.12 -2.16
CA GLY A 250 -6.01 -3.15 -3.10
C GLY A 250 -5.78 -1.73 -2.60
N VAL A 251 -5.28 -0.84 -3.45
CA VAL A 251 -5.04 0.57 -3.11
C VAL A 251 -5.18 1.47 -4.33
N GLY A 252 -5.81 2.64 -4.15
CA GLY A 252 -5.91 3.67 -5.19
C GLY A 252 -7.32 4.26 -5.32
N GLY A 253 -7.50 5.45 -4.77
CA GLY A 253 -8.73 6.22 -4.92
C GLY A 253 -9.88 5.88 -3.97
N VAL A 254 -9.66 4.99 -3.02
CA VAL A 254 -10.65 4.62 -1.99
C VAL A 254 -10.96 5.82 -1.11
N SER A 255 -12.26 6.14 -0.94
CA SER A 255 -12.77 7.27 -0.18
C SER A 255 -14.07 6.99 0.57
N SER A 256 -14.65 5.79 0.44
CA SER A 256 -15.91 5.38 1.08
C SER A 256 -15.92 3.88 1.36
N ALA A 257 -16.92 3.40 2.09
CA ALA A 257 -17.17 1.97 2.29
C ALA A 257 -17.56 1.28 0.97
N ASP A 258 -18.32 1.94 0.11
CA ASP A 258 -18.69 1.41 -1.21
C ASP A 258 -17.43 1.14 -2.06
N ASP A 259 -16.45 2.04 -2.03
CA ASP A 259 -15.17 1.81 -2.72
C ASP A 259 -14.45 0.58 -2.17
N VAL A 260 -14.48 0.36 -0.85
CA VAL A 260 -13.88 -0.85 -0.23
C VAL A 260 -14.59 -2.11 -0.71
N LEU A 261 -15.94 -2.10 -0.73
CA LEU A 261 -16.75 -3.22 -1.22
C LEU A 261 -16.44 -3.52 -2.69
N GLU A 262 -16.37 -2.50 -3.55
CA GLU A 262 -15.97 -2.67 -4.95
C GLU A 262 -14.59 -3.35 -5.08
N PHE A 263 -13.61 -2.94 -4.27
CA PHE A 263 -12.26 -3.53 -4.28
C PHE A 263 -12.27 -5.00 -3.84
N LEU A 264 -13.01 -5.33 -2.77
CA LEU A 264 -13.16 -6.71 -2.31
C LEU A 264 -13.83 -7.57 -3.39
N MET A 265 -14.95 -7.10 -3.95
CA MET A 265 -15.69 -7.81 -5.00
C MET A 265 -14.86 -7.99 -6.27
N ALA A 266 -13.95 -7.04 -6.57
CA ALA A 266 -12.98 -7.16 -7.68
C ALA A 266 -11.80 -8.11 -7.37
N GLY A 267 -11.70 -8.68 -6.15
CA GLY A 267 -10.70 -9.69 -5.77
C GLY A 267 -9.61 -9.22 -4.80
N ALA A 268 -9.69 -8.00 -4.27
CA ALA A 268 -8.78 -7.58 -3.20
C ALA A 268 -9.06 -8.39 -1.91
N SER A 269 -7.98 -8.77 -1.20
CA SER A 269 -8.07 -9.41 0.12
C SER A 269 -8.09 -8.38 1.25
N MET A 270 -7.40 -7.26 1.08
CA MET A 270 -7.35 -6.12 2.00
C MET A 270 -7.43 -4.83 1.19
N VAL A 271 -7.80 -3.71 1.83
CA VAL A 271 -7.90 -2.42 1.15
C VAL A 271 -7.10 -1.37 1.91
N GLN A 272 -6.19 -0.71 1.20
CA GLN A 272 -5.39 0.39 1.75
C GLN A 272 -6.02 1.74 1.38
N VAL A 273 -6.19 2.61 2.37
CA VAL A 273 -6.74 3.96 2.21
C VAL A 273 -5.60 4.99 2.33
N GLY A 274 -5.52 5.91 1.38
CA GLY A 274 -4.41 6.87 1.28
C GLY A 274 -4.87 8.33 1.24
N THR A 275 -4.96 8.91 0.07
CA THR A 275 -5.11 10.37 -0.17
C THR A 275 -6.25 11.03 0.62
N ILE A 276 -7.37 10.35 0.79
CA ILE A 276 -8.53 10.90 1.53
C ILE A 276 -8.19 11.21 2.99
N CYS A 277 -7.22 10.50 3.61
CA CYS A 277 -6.81 10.74 4.99
C CYS A 277 -6.34 12.17 5.25
N PHE A 278 -5.86 12.89 4.22
CA PHE A 278 -5.44 14.30 4.36
C PHE A 278 -6.61 15.27 4.50
N ARG A 279 -7.82 14.87 4.07
CA ARG A 279 -9.03 15.69 4.13
C ARG A 279 -10.00 15.23 5.21
N GLU A 280 -10.09 13.91 5.40
CA GLU A 280 -11.06 13.25 6.27
C GLU A 280 -10.32 12.41 7.33
N PRO A 281 -9.88 13.03 8.45
CA PRO A 281 -9.09 12.32 9.45
C PRO A 281 -9.81 11.15 10.14
N LEU A 282 -11.14 11.13 10.13
CA LEU A 282 -11.96 10.05 10.71
C LEU A 282 -12.41 9.01 9.68
N ILE A 283 -11.86 9.03 8.47
CA ILE A 283 -12.29 8.18 7.35
C ILE A 283 -12.27 6.68 7.69
N PHE A 284 -11.26 6.21 8.39
CA PHE A 284 -11.16 4.80 8.78
C PHE A 284 -12.32 4.37 9.69
N LYS A 285 -12.67 5.20 10.67
CA LYS A 285 -13.80 4.95 11.56
C LYS A 285 -15.11 4.91 10.77
N GLN A 286 -15.34 5.92 9.94
CA GLN A 286 -16.55 6.02 9.12
C GLN A 286 -16.72 4.81 8.20
N ILE A 287 -15.66 4.40 7.49
CA ILE A 287 -15.68 3.23 6.61
C ILE A 287 -15.96 1.95 7.44
N THR A 288 -15.27 1.77 8.56
CA THR A 288 -15.44 0.59 9.43
C THR A 288 -16.90 0.44 9.88
N GLU A 289 -17.50 1.51 10.40
CA GLU A 289 -18.90 1.52 10.84
C GLU A 289 -19.86 1.21 9.68
N GLN A 290 -19.62 1.76 8.49
CA GLN A 290 -20.44 1.52 7.30
C GLN A 290 -20.30 0.09 6.78
N LEU A 291 -19.09 -0.50 6.79
CA LEU A 291 -18.88 -1.90 6.40
C LEU A 291 -19.59 -2.87 7.34
N GLN A 292 -19.55 -2.61 8.66
CA GLN A 292 -20.29 -3.40 9.65
C GLN A 292 -21.81 -3.32 9.42
N ALA A 293 -22.31 -2.10 9.18
CA ALA A 293 -23.73 -1.90 8.90
C ALA A 293 -24.17 -2.59 7.60
N TYR A 294 -23.35 -2.50 6.53
CA TYR A 294 -23.62 -3.19 5.27
C TYR A 294 -23.67 -4.72 5.45
N CYS A 295 -22.65 -5.32 6.08
CA CYS A 295 -22.66 -6.77 6.33
C CYS A 295 -23.86 -7.19 7.15
N GLN A 296 -24.27 -6.40 8.14
CA GLN A 296 -25.45 -6.69 8.95
C GLN A 296 -26.75 -6.61 8.14
N SER A 297 -26.92 -5.60 7.28
CA SER A 297 -28.14 -5.43 6.45
C SER A 297 -28.27 -6.51 5.39
N GLU A 298 -27.15 -6.97 4.83
CA GLU A 298 -27.12 -8.03 3.80
C GLU A 298 -27.07 -9.45 4.37
N GLY A 299 -27.01 -9.61 5.71
CA GLY A 299 -26.91 -10.91 6.36
C GLY A 299 -25.58 -11.63 6.14
N ILE A 300 -24.52 -10.86 5.81
CA ILE A 300 -23.16 -11.36 5.60
C ILE A 300 -22.52 -11.61 6.97
N THR A 301 -22.03 -12.82 7.20
CA THR A 301 -21.41 -13.20 8.48
C THR A 301 -19.93 -12.89 8.51
N SER A 302 -19.27 -12.92 7.34
CA SER A 302 -17.88 -12.58 7.15
C SER A 302 -17.67 -11.78 5.87
N ILE A 303 -16.98 -10.64 5.97
CA ILE A 303 -16.67 -9.79 4.81
C ILE A 303 -15.81 -10.54 3.77
N ALA A 304 -15.13 -11.61 4.17
CA ALA A 304 -14.36 -12.46 3.27
C ALA A 304 -15.24 -13.14 2.18
N GLU A 305 -16.55 -13.28 2.41
CA GLU A 305 -17.51 -13.81 1.42
C GLU A 305 -17.61 -12.92 0.17
N LEU A 306 -17.23 -11.65 0.30
CA LEU A 306 -17.29 -10.70 -0.80
C LEU A 306 -16.06 -10.75 -1.71
N GLN A 307 -14.97 -11.40 -1.28
CA GLN A 307 -13.73 -11.41 -2.06
C GLN A 307 -13.93 -12.11 -3.41
N GLY A 308 -13.76 -11.36 -4.51
CA GLY A 308 -13.86 -11.89 -5.87
C GLY A 308 -15.28 -12.29 -6.30
N CYS A 309 -16.32 -11.97 -5.54
CA CYS A 309 -17.70 -12.41 -5.85
C CYS A 309 -18.27 -11.78 -7.13
N ALA A 310 -17.61 -10.78 -7.71
CA ALA A 310 -18.00 -10.18 -8.97
C ALA A 310 -17.42 -10.90 -10.22
N HIS A 311 -16.55 -11.92 -10.06
CA HIS A 311 -15.94 -12.69 -11.18
C HIS A 311 -16.82 -13.81 -11.73
#